data_368962bf7c3e2edb20a4f5d4206d40d1
#
_entry.id   368962bf7c3e2edb20a4f5d4206d40d1
#
_cell.length_a   1.000
_cell.length_b   1.000
_cell.length_c   1.000
_cell.angle_alpha   90.00
_cell.angle_beta   90.00
_cell.angle_gamma   90.00
#
_symmetry.space_group_name_H-M   'P 1'
#
loop_
_entity.id
_entity.type
_entity.pdbx_description
1 polymer ?
#
loop_
_entity_poly.entity_id
_entity_poly.type
_entity_poly.pdbx_seq_one_letter_code
_entity_poly.pdbx_strand_id
1 'polypeptide(L)'
;MSKQLPVSVIVPVFNVKDYVAEALESVLSQTHTNLELIVVDDGSTDGSGRICDDFASRDPRVKVFHQGNSGISTARNTGLDHAHGEVIAFLDPDDAFCEDMIETLLETMQKDRSDIVMCKFSWHDTDSSLPKGRKARDIGKSTVITRTGAFGKIAEEKIETAVWNKLYRRKIFEDLRFPDGYVFEGRYTVFDIFERAERISVLDEVLVRHRRRQGSICHSYSLKNVLDREYVQDHYVEFIKQHAESFEDRSVIKRMIRLRMRSMVAVYLQYSRKNPEDTAGQSEIRRRLLALKKREGLRYSSLMERGGYYGVRFFPGGTARLYGVYKRLFSE
;
A
#
# COMPACT_ATOMS: atom_id res chain seq x y z
N MET A 1 13.26 5.66 32.76
CA MET A 1 13.48 5.16 31.38
C MET A 1 12.15 4.68 30.88
N SER A 2 11.57 5.29 29.84
CA SER A 2 10.35 4.78 29.23
C SER A 2 10.65 3.39 28.69
N LYS A 3 9.81 2.39 29.04
CA LYS A 3 9.94 1.03 28.53
C LYS A 3 9.84 1.10 27.00
N GLN A 4 10.92 0.77 26.30
CA GLN A 4 10.88 0.73 24.84
C GLN A 4 9.88 -0.33 24.40
N LEU A 5 8.84 0.06 23.68
CA LEU A 5 7.82 -0.86 23.19
C LEU A 5 8.45 -1.87 22.22
N PRO A 6 8.20 -3.18 22.39
CA PRO A 6 8.71 -4.17 21.42
C PRO A 6 7.99 -4.03 20.08
N VAL A 7 8.76 -4.08 19.00
CA VAL A 7 8.26 -3.94 17.61
C VAL A 7 8.52 -5.23 16.85
N SER A 8 7.51 -5.76 16.16
CA SER A 8 7.69 -6.80 15.15
C SER A 8 7.67 -6.17 13.76
N VAL A 9 8.75 -6.34 13.01
CA VAL A 9 8.83 -5.96 11.60
C VAL A 9 8.63 -7.19 10.74
N ILE A 10 7.63 -7.17 9.88
CA ILE A 10 7.26 -8.30 9.00
C ILE A 10 7.69 -8.00 7.57
N VAL A 11 8.50 -8.90 6.99
CA VAL A 11 9.01 -8.79 5.62
C VAL A 11 8.61 -10.02 4.82
N PRO A 12 7.63 -9.94 3.92
CA PRO A 12 7.29 -11.01 2.99
C PRO A 12 8.32 -11.04 1.85
N VAL A 13 8.92 -12.19 1.56
CA VAL A 13 9.99 -12.35 0.57
C VAL A 13 9.57 -13.32 -0.52
N PHE A 14 9.70 -12.90 -1.80
CA PHE A 14 9.54 -13.77 -2.95
C PHE A 14 10.35 -13.28 -4.14
N ASN A 15 11.39 -14.02 -4.52
CA ASN A 15 12.24 -13.77 -5.70
C ASN A 15 12.76 -12.32 -5.80
N VAL A 16 13.50 -11.88 -4.79
CA VAL A 16 14.03 -10.52 -4.62
C VAL A 16 15.49 -10.51 -4.14
N LYS A 17 16.30 -11.47 -4.56
CA LYS A 17 17.68 -11.69 -4.10
C LYS A 17 18.58 -10.45 -4.18
N ASP A 18 18.33 -9.59 -5.17
CA ASP A 18 19.17 -8.40 -5.41
C ASP A 18 18.83 -7.24 -4.43
N TYR A 19 17.75 -7.36 -3.65
CA TYR A 19 17.23 -6.27 -2.81
C TYR A 19 17.06 -6.66 -1.34
N VAL A 20 16.74 -7.93 -1.07
CA VAL A 20 16.34 -8.39 0.27
C VAL A 20 17.40 -8.10 1.33
N ALA A 21 18.68 -8.19 1.01
CA ALA A 21 19.76 -7.91 1.97
C ALA A 21 19.71 -6.46 2.47
N GLU A 22 19.50 -5.48 1.57
CA GLU A 22 19.37 -4.06 1.93
C GLU A 22 18.13 -3.82 2.80
N ALA A 23 17.01 -4.47 2.48
CA ALA A 23 15.78 -4.35 3.26
C ALA A 23 15.98 -4.85 4.70
N LEU A 24 16.56 -6.05 4.89
CA LEU A 24 16.81 -6.62 6.22
C LEU A 24 17.83 -5.80 7.01
N GLU A 25 18.92 -5.36 6.38
CA GLU A 25 19.92 -4.49 7.01
C GLU A 25 19.29 -3.18 7.49
N SER A 26 18.38 -2.57 6.72
CA SER A 26 17.71 -1.34 7.09
C SER A 26 16.86 -1.47 8.36
N VAL A 27 16.36 -2.68 8.65
CA VAL A 27 15.63 -2.99 9.88
C VAL A 27 16.59 -3.25 11.05
N LEU A 28 17.65 -4.00 10.82
CA LEU A 28 18.60 -4.37 11.88
C LEU A 28 19.46 -3.20 12.34
N SER A 29 19.66 -2.18 11.48
CA SER A 29 20.37 -0.94 11.77
C SER A 29 19.52 0.15 12.41
N GLN A 30 18.25 -0.11 12.75
CA GLN A 30 17.39 0.86 13.40
C GLN A 30 17.94 1.31 14.76
N THR A 31 17.80 2.60 15.08
CA THR A 31 18.17 3.18 16.39
C THR A 31 17.34 2.54 17.53
N HIS A 32 16.11 2.16 17.25
CA HIS A 32 15.28 1.38 18.16
C HIS A 32 15.68 -0.10 18.14
N THR A 33 16.30 -0.61 19.21
CA THR A 33 16.89 -1.96 19.26
C THR A 33 15.95 -3.05 19.79
N ASN A 34 14.85 -2.68 20.49
CA ASN A 34 13.87 -3.65 21.00
C ASN A 34 12.88 -4.06 19.89
N LEU A 35 13.41 -4.79 18.90
CA LEU A 35 12.64 -5.28 17.77
C LEU A 35 12.93 -6.76 17.46
N GLU A 36 11.99 -7.41 16.84
CA GLU A 36 12.17 -8.68 16.11
C GLU A 36 11.88 -8.47 14.63
N LEU A 37 12.62 -9.16 13.78
CA LEU A 37 12.47 -9.15 12.35
C LEU A 37 11.94 -10.51 11.89
N ILE A 38 10.72 -10.55 11.42
CA ILE A 38 10.02 -11.74 10.97
C ILE A 38 10.04 -11.74 9.45
N VAL A 39 10.83 -12.63 8.88
CA VAL A 39 10.96 -12.80 7.44
C VAL A 39 10.16 -14.03 7.02
N VAL A 40 9.28 -13.87 6.04
CA VAL A 40 8.50 -14.99 5.51
C VAL A 40 8.87 -15.18 4.04
N ASP A 41 9.66 -16.20 3.76
CA ASP A 41 10.03 -16.61 2.41
C ASP A 41 8.91 -17.44 1.79
N ASP A 42 8.20 -16.84 0.85
CA ASP A 42 7.04 -17.42 0.17
C ASP A 42 7.46 -18.31 -1.03
N GLY A 43 8.43 -19.18 -0.79
CA GLY A 43 8.87 -20.18 -1.78
C GLY A 43 9.77 -19.61 -2.86
N SER A 44 10.72 -18.73 -2.50
CA SER A 44 11.69 -18.18 -3.45
C SER A 44 12.58 -19.26 -4.09
N THR A 45 12.87 -19.08 -5.37
CA THR A 45 13.73 -19.97 -6.18
C THR A 45 15.01 -19.32 -6.66
N ASP A 46 15.20 -18.02 -6.43
CA ASP A 46 16.31 -17.21 -6.91
C ASP A 46 17.50 -17.11 -5.93
N GLY A 47 17.35 -17.68 -4.73
CA GLY A 47 18.32 -17.61 -3.64
C GLY A 47 18.01 -16.59 -2.55
N SER A 48 16.88 -15.88 -2.63
CA SER A 48 16.43 -14.96 -1.58
C SER A 48 16.32 -15.64 -0.22
N GLY A 49 15.72 -16.85 -0.15
CA GLY A 49 15.58 -17.60 1.09
C GLY A 49 16.91 -17.87 1.78
N ARG A 50 17.97 -18.24 1.02
CA ARG A 50 19.32 -18.44 1.58
C ARG A 50 19.89 -17.15 2.20
N ILE A 51 19.67 -16.00 1.55
CA ILE A 51 20.10 -14.70 2.12
C ILE A 51 19.40 -14.47 3.45
N CYS A 52 18.11 -14.75 3.53
CA CYS A 52 17.33 -14.61 4.77
C CYS A 52 17.90 -15.51 5.90
N ASP A 53 18.21 -16.77 5.60
CA ASP A 53 18.81 -17.72 6.55
C ASP A 53 20.20 -17.26 7.04
N ASP A 54 21.00 -16.68 6.13
CA ASP A 54 22.29 -16.09 6.48
C ASP A 54 22.14 -14.94 7.49
N PHE A 55 21.10 -14.11 7.37
CA PHE A 55 20.79 -13.07 8.37
C PHE A 55 20.35 -13.68 9.70
N ALA A 56 19.47 -14.67 9.70
CA ALA A 56 19.02 -15.35 10.92
C ALA A 56 20.19 -16.05 11.68
N SER A 57 21.18 -16.54 10.96
CA SER A 57 22.36 -17.15 11.56
C SER A 57 23.27 -16.15 12.30
N ARG A 58 23.21 -14.87 11.95
CA ARG A 58 24.08 -13.78 12.47
C ARG A 58 23.42 -12.91 13.53
N ASP A 59 22.09 -12.78 13.49
CA ASP A 59 21.35 -11.89 14.39
C ASP A 59 20.14 -12.63 14.99
N PRO A 60 20.11 -12.84 16.32
CA PRO A 60 19.03 -13.56 17.00
C PRO A 60 17.67 -12.85 16.95
N ARG A 61 17.62 -11.60 16.54
CA ARG A 61 16.37 -10.86 16.32
C ARG A 61 15.64 -11.31 15.05
N VAL A 62 16.36 -11.97 14.12
CA VAL A 62 15.81 -12.43 12.84
C VAL A 62 15.22 -13.82 12.97
N LYS A 63 13.97 -13.96 12.57
CA LYS A 63 13.27 -15.25 12.48
C LYS A 63 12.79 -15.45 11.05
N VAL A 64 13.18 -16.55 10.42
CA VAL A 64 12.80 -16.88 9.05
C VAL A 64 11.80 -18.02 9.05
N PHE A 65 10.73 -17.86 8.29
CA PHE A 65 9.72 -18.88 8.04
C PHE A 65 9.63 -19.14 6.54
N HIS A 66 9.78 -20.40 6.12
CA HIS A 66 9.64 -20.79 4.73
C HIS A 66 8.29 -21.43 4.51
N GLN A 67 7.62 -21.05 3.42
CA GLN A 67 6.35 -21.63 3.00
C GLN A 67 6.35 -21.87 1.49
N GLY A 68 5.42 -22.70 1.00
CA GLY A 68 5.17 -22.77 -0.45
C GLY A 68 4.54 -21.48 -0.94
N ASN A 69 4.85 -21.07 -2.19
CA ASN A 69 4.32 -19.82 -2.76
C ASN A 69 2.79 -19.76 -2.69
N SER A 70 2.31 -18.93 -1.80
CA SER A 70 0.88 -18.73 -1.49
C SER A 70 0.46 -17.26 -1.61
N GLY A 71 1.39 -16.39 -1.96
CA GLY A 71 1.18 -14.96 -2.19
C GLY A 71 1.44 -14.09 -0.97
N ILE A 72 1.61 -12.80 -1.25
CA ILE A 72 2.03 -11.79 -0.26
C ILE A 72 1.08 -11.66 0.94
N SER A 73 -0.23 -11.86 0.74
CA SER A 73 -1.23 -11.87 1.82
C SER A 73 -0.94 -12.97 2.82
N THR A 74 -0.80 -14.20 2.34
CA THR A 74 -0.49 -15.37 3.18
C THR A 74 0.83 -15.18 3.90
N ALA A 75 1.86 -14.67 3.22
CA ALA A 75 3.15 -14.38 3.84
C ALA A 75 3.05 -13.33 4.95
N ARG A 76 2.30 -12.23 4.74
CA ARG A 76 2.04 -11.25 5.82
C ARG A 76 1.24 -11.84 6.97
N ASN A 77 0.23 -12.67 6.69
CA ASN A 77 -0.57 -13.34 7.70
C ASN A 77 0.28 -14.30 8.54
N THR A 78 1.13 -15.11 7.90
CA THR A 78 2.12 -15.95 8.60
C THR A 78 3.02 -15.10 9.50
N GLY A 79 3.49 -13.93 9.02
CA GLY A 79 4.27 -13.01 9.84
C GLY A 79 3.49 -12.47 11.03
N LEU A 80 2.22 -12.11 10.87
CA LEU A 80 1.34 -11.66 11.96
C LEU A 80 1.12 -12.74 13.01
N ASP A 81 0.98 -14.01 12.60
CA ASP A 81 0.76 -15.14 13.52
C ASP A 81 1.98 -15.41 14.40
N HIS A 82 3.19 -15.01 13.97
CA HIS A 82 4.44 -15.14 14.70
C HIS A 82 4.92 -13.85 15.37
N ALA A 83 4.16 -12.75 15.25
CA ALA A 83 4.53 -11.46 15.82
C ALA A 83 4.20 -11.38 17.33
N HIS A 84 5.21 -11.00 18.13
CA HIS A 84 5.09 -10.86 19.59
C HIS A 84 5.18 -9.41 20.05
N GLY A 85 5.62 -8.48 19.20
CA GLY A 85 5.72 -7.06 19.51
C GLY A 85 4.37 -6.43 19.86
N GLU A 86 4.38 -5.39 20.67
CA GLU A 86 3.19 -4.57 20.94
C GLU A 86 2.82 -3.66 19.76
N VAL A 87 3.80 -3.47 18.85
CA VAL A 87 3.68 -2.66 17.66
C VAL A 87 4.13 -3.48 16.45
N ILE A 88 3.40 -3.36 15.35
CA ILE A 88 3.67 -4.04 14.07
C ILE A 88 4.14 -3.01 13.03
N ALA A 89 5.13 -3.39 12.26
CA ALA A 89 5.53 -2.74 11.01
C ALA A 89 5.58 -3.75 9.87
N PHE A 90 5.33 -3.29 8.66
CA PHE A 90 5.56 -4.07 7.43
C PHE A 90 6.63 -3.36 6.60
N LEU A 91 7.46 -4.15 5.93
CA LEU A 91 8.41 -3.63 4.95
C LEU A 91 8.34 -4.52 3.70
N ASP A 92 8.20 -3.92 2.54
CA ASP A 92 8.33 -4.65 1.28
C ASP A 92 9.81 -4.97 1.05
N PRO A 93 10.17 -6.17 0.55
CA PRO A 93 11.55 -6.68 0.56
C PRO A 93 12.48 -6.02 -0.46
N ASP A 94 11.98 -5.07 -1.23
CA ASP A 94 12.72 -4.22 -2.17
C ASP A 94 12.82 -2.74 -1.71
N ASP A 95 12.26 -2.42 -0.53
CA ASP A 95 12.29 -1.10 0.09
C ASP A 95 13.27 -1.03 1.26
N ALA A 96 13.45 0.16 1.82
CA ALA A 96 14.30 0.32 3.00
C ALA A 96 13.79 1.42 3.95
N PHE A 97 13.94 1.19 5.25
CA PHE A 97 13.69 2.19 6.29
C PHE A 97 14.89 3.13 6.45
N CYS A 98 14.65 4.39 6.81
CA CYS A 98 15.70 5.25 7.37
C CYS A 98 16.05 4.76 8.78
N GLU A 99 17.30 4.94 9.23
CA GLU A 99 17.82 4.37 10.49
C GLU A 99 17.01 4.74 11.74
N ASP A 100 16.33 5.87 11.75
CA ASP A 100 15.53 6.41 12.85
C ASP A 100 14.00 6.27 12.66
N MET A 101 13.56 5.52 11.65
CA MET A 101 12.13 5.43 11.30
C MET A 101 11.29 4.87 12.45
N ILE A 102 11.69 3.71 13.01
CA ILE A 102 10.93 3.05 14.07
C ILE A 102 10.90 3.93 15.33
N GLU A 103 12.03 4.47 15.76
CA GLU A 103 12.12 5.35 16.93
C GLU A 103 11.24 6.58 16.79
N THR A 104 11.36 7.30 15.67
CA THR A 104 10.60 8.53 15.37
C THR A 104 9.08 8.27 15.36
N LEU A 105 8.65 7.17 14.75
CA LEU A 105 7.23 6.83 14.72
C LEU A 105 6.71 6.35 16.08
N LEU A 106 7.52 5.62 16.88
CA LEU A 106 7.14 5.22 18.24
C LEU A 106 6.98 6.43 19.17
N GLU A 107 7.91 7.38 19.12
CA GLU A 107 7.83 8.63 19.90
C GLU A 107 6.56 9.41 19.51
N THR A 108 6.27 9.52 18.21
CA THR A 108 5.03 10.15 17.72
C THR A 108 3.80 9.38 18.21
N MET A 109 3.81 8.04 18.16
CA MET A 109 2.71 7.19 18.63
C MET A 109 2.42 7.40 20.13
N GLN A 110 3.46 7.51 20.95
CA GLN A 110 3.33 7.73 22.38
C GLN A 110 2.84 9.16 22.68
N LYS A 111 3.47 10.16 22.10
CA LYS A 111 3.11 11.58 22.26
C LYS A 111 1.65 11.84 21.87
N ASP A 112 1.22 11.34 20.73
CA ASP A 112 -0.11 11.59 20.18
C ASP A 112 -1.14 10.56 20.70
N ARG A 113 -0.72 9.54 21.42
CA ARG A 113 -1.55 8.40 21.87
C ARG A 113 -2.28 7.74 20.69
N SER A 114 -1.57 7.55 19.59
CA SER A 114 -2.15 7.02 18.36
C SER A 114 -2.11 5.50 18.29
N ASP A 115 -3.09 4.93 17.59
CA ASP A 115 -3.13 3.50 17.26
C ASP A 115 -2.31 3.21 16.01
N ILE A 116 -2.24 4.19 15.09
CA ILE A 116 -1.47 4.14 13.85
C ILE A 116 -0.67 5.43 13.72
N VAL A 117 0.58 5.32 13.30
CA VAL A 117 1.40 6.46 12.87
C VAL A 117 1.92 6.17 11.47
N MET A 118 1.81 7.14 10.57
CA MET A 118 2.33 7.05 9.21
C MET A 118 3.31 8.18 8.91
N CYS A 119 4.31 7.87 8.07
CA CYS A 119 5.26 8.83 7.55
C CYS A 119 5.15 8.95 6.02
N LYS A 120 5.89 9.91 5.46
CA LYS A 120 6.12 10.02 4.02
C LYS A 120 7.22 9.07 3.56
N PHE A 121 7.29 8.88 2.25
CA PHE A 121 8.35 8.11 1.59
C PHE A 121 8.94 8.92 0.43
N SER A 122 10.12 8.51 -0.01
CA SER A 122 10.73 8.99 -1.24
C SER A 122 10.93 7.84 -2.22
N TRP A 123 10.80 8.17 -3.50
CA TRP A 123 11.23 7.24 -4.55
C TRP A 123 12.75 7.27 -4.66
N HIS A 124 13.37 6.09 -4.84
CA HIS A 124 14.77 6.00 -5.19
C HIS A 124 15.01 4.98 -6.31
N ASP A 125 15.99 5.27 -7.10
CA ASP A 125 16.46 4.36 -8.14
C ASP A 125 17.53 3.41 -7.56
N THR A 126 17.79 2.31 -8.23
CA THR A 126 18.61 1.17 -7.77
C THR A 126 20.03 1.55 -7.28
N ASP A 127 20.57 2.70 -7.73
CA ASP A 127 21.99 3.07 -7.51
C ASP A 127 22.21 4.13 -6.43
N SER A 128 21.18 4.58 -5.70
CA SER A 128 21.34 5.61 -4.67
C SER A 128 21.62 4.99 -3.30
N SER A 129 22.74 5.39 -2.67
CA SER A 129 23.08 4.99 -1.29
C SER A 129 22.06 5.50 -0.28
N LEU A 130 21.85 4.72 0.81
CA LEU A 130 21.03 5.12 1.95
C LEU A 130 21.49 6.49 2.50
N PRO A 131 20.59 7.48 2.72
CA PRO A 131 20.97 8.64 3.54
C PRO A 131 21.35 8.12 4.93
N LYS A 132 22.59 8.43 5.36
CA LYS A 132 23.03 8.13 6.73
C LYS A 132 22.11 8.82 7.72
N GLY A 133 21.85 8.16 8.85
CA GLY A 133 20.97 8.62 9.91
C GLY A 133 21.17 10.09 10.26
N ARG A 134 20.09 10.75 10.56
CA ARG A 134 20.11 12.16 10.95
C ARG A 134 20.59 12.25 12.41
N LYS A 135 21.49 13.19 12.70
CA LYS A 135 21.87 13.56 14.08
C LYS A 135 20.65 14.16 14.79
N ALA A 136 20.56 13.93 16.11
CA ALA A 136 19.52 14.36 17.07
C ALA A 136 18.48 15.36 16.52
N ARG A 137 17.19 14.96 16.54
CA ARG A 137 16.12 15.66 15.86
C ARG A 137 15.10 16.25 16.81
N ASP A 138 14.60 17.43 16.39
CA ASP A 138 13.22 17.76 16.68
C ASP A 138 12.31 16.88 15.79
N ILE A 139 11.43 16.08 16.40
CA ILE A 139 10.41 15.31 15.68
C ILE A 139 9.57 16.29 14.88
N GLY A 140 9.42 16.01 13.58
CA GLY A 140 8.63 16.83 12.69
C GLY A 140 7.16 16.98 13.17
N LYS A 141 6.46 17.91 12.57
CA LYS A 141 5.06 18.18 12.92
C LYS A 141 4.20 17.00 12.57
N SER A 142 3.52 16.41 13.58
CA SER A 142 2.47 15.43 13.38
C SER A 142 1.09 16.08 13.36
N THR A 143 0.17 15.50 12.59
CA THR A 143 -1.25 15.85 12.59
C THR A 143 -2.04 14.62 13.02
N VAL A 144 -2.79 14.75 14.10
CA VAL A 144 -3.69 13.68 14.57
C VAL A 144 -5.03 13.80 13.85
N ILE A 145 -5.50 12.70 13.30
CA ILE A 145 -6.79 12.58 12.63
C ILE A 145 -7.58 11.39 13.19
N THR A 146 -8.89 11.46 13.07
CA THR A 146 -9.79 10.34 13.35
C THR A 146 -9.82 9.37 12.17
N ARG A 147 -10.38 8.16 12.36
CA ARG A 147 -10.62 7.21 11.26
C ARG A 147 -11.43 7.82 10.10
N THR A 148 -12.48 8.57 10.40
CA THR A 148 -13.29 9.24 9.37
C THR A 148 -12.50 10.32 8.63
N GLY A 149 -11.64 11.06 9.34
CA GLY A 149 -10.68 11.98 8.74
C GLY A 149 -9.68 11.29 7.83
N ALA A 150 -9.22 10.09 8.19
CA ALA A 150 -8.33 9.29 7.34
C ALA A 150 -9.01 8.84 6.06
N PHE A 151 -10.26 8.35 6.13
CA PHE A 151 -11.04 8.00 4.95
C PHE A 151 -11.25 9.19 4.01
N GLY A 152 -11.54 10.37 4.56
CA GLY A 152 -11.61 11.61 3.80
C GLY A 152 -10.31 11.93 3.06
N LYS A 153 -9.17 11.81 3.74
CA LYS A 153 -7.84 12.05 3.15
C LYS A 153 -7.45 11.00 2.10
N ILE A 154 -7.89 9.73 2.25
CA ILE A 154 -7.73 8.71 1.20
C ILE A 154 -8.53 9.11 -0.05
N ALA A 155 -9.78 9.54 0.12
CA ALA A 155 -10.62 10.00 -0.98
C ALA A 155 -10.06 11.26 -1.69
N GLU A 156 -9.22 12.02 -1.01
CA GLU A 156 -8.50 13.18 -1.54
C GLU A 156 -7.10 12.84 -2.07
N GLU A 157 -6.71 11.56 -2.03
CA GLU A 157 -5.36 11.09 -2.40
C GLU A 157 -4.23 11.77 -1.59
N LYS A 158 -4.52 12.20 -0.35
CA LYS A 158 -3.57 12.93 0.53
C LYS A 158 -2.80 12.05 1.49
N ILE A 159 -3.22 10.80 1.68
CA ILE A 159 -2.50 9.81 2.47
C ILE A 159 -2.37 8.49 1.72
N GLU A 160 -1.23 7.83 1.94
CA GLU A 160 -0.89 6.58 1.28
C GLU A 160 -1.67 5.40 1.88
N THR A 161 -2.18 4.54 1.02
CA THR A 161 -2.91 3.32 1.41
C THR A 161 -2.00 2.08 1.54
N ALA A 162 -0.70 2.20 1.24
CA ALA A 162 0.27 1.15 1.47
C ALA A 162 0.47 0.86 2.96
N VAL A 163 0.89 -0.36 3.30
CA VAL A 163 1.07 -0.78 4.70
C VAL A 163 2.48 -0.52 5.23
N TRP A 164 3.48 -0.35 4.36
CA TRP A 164 4.90 -0.33 4.69
C TRP A 164 5.44 1.00 5.25
N ASN A 165 4.70 2.07 5.23
CA ASN A 165 5.12 3.37 5.77
C ASN A 165 4.47 3.72 7.12
N LYS A 166 4.11 2.73 7.91
CA LYS A 166 3.31 2.90 9.12
C LYS A 166 3.78 1.99 10.25
N LEU A 167 3.53 2.44 11.48
CA LEU A 167 3.48 1.58 12.65
C LEU A 167 2.04 1.43 13.13
N TYR A 168 1.73 0.25 13.62
CA TYR A 168 0.39 -0.13 14.06
C TYR A 168 0.44 -0.72 15.46
N ARG A 169 -0.50 -0.38 16.34
CA ARG A 169 -0.72 -1.16 17.55
C ARG A 169 -1.15 -2.58 17.18
N ARG A 170 -0.53 -3.61 17.77
CA ARG A 170 -0.80 -5.03 17.45
C ARG A 170 -2.28 -5.41 17.59
N LYS A 171 -3.03 -4.78 18.54
CA LYS A 171 -4.48 -4.99 18.70
C LYS A 171 -5.30 -4.85 17.42
N ILE A 172 -4.83 -4.06 16.43
CA ILE A 172 -5.50 -3.87 15.15
C ILE A 172 -5.59 -5.19 14.36
N PHE A 173 -4.61 -6.08 14.55
CA PHE A 173 -4.49 -7.34 13.81
C PHE A 173 -4.90 -8.59 14.62
N GLU A 174 -5.54 -8.44 15.78
CA GLU A 174 -5.96 -9.59 16.59
C GLU A 174 -6.86 -10.55 15.80
N ASP A 175 -7.80 -10.02 15.05
CA ASP A 175 -8.76 -10.76 14.21
C ASP A 175 -8.76 -10.32 12.73
N LEU A 176 -7.86 -9.43 12.34
CA LEU A 176 -7.73 -8.93 10.98
C LEU A 176 -6.61 -9.65 10.25
N ARG A 177 -6.91 -10.13 9.03
CA ARG A 177 -5.96 -10.75 8.13
C ARG A 177 -6.08 -10.15 6.73
N PHE A 178 -4.97 -10.18 5.98
CA PHE A 178 -4.96 -9.82 4.58
C PHE A 178 -5.69 -10.86 3.75
N PRO A 179 -6.54 -10.46 2.79
CA PRO A 179 -7.28 -11.40 1.95
C PRO A 179 -6.35 -12.12 0.97
N ASP A 180 -6.49 -13.44 0.86
CA ASP A 180 -5.69 -14.26 -0.05
C ASP A 180 -6.12 -14.10 -1.51
N GLY A 181 -5.18 -14.30 -2.43
CA GLY A 181 -5.42 -14.39 -3.87
C GLY A 181 -5.54 -13.06 -4.60
N TYR A 182 -5.46 -11.93 -3.92
CA TYR A 182 -5.51 -10.60 -4.54
C TYR A 182 -4.14 -9.96 -4.64
N VAL A 183 -3.94 -9.23 -5.73
CA VAL A 183 -2.88 -8.23 -5.87
C VAL A 183 -3.44 -6.91 -5.31
N PHE A 184 -2.64 -6.12 -4.59
CA PHE A 184 -3.05 -4.90 -3.87
C PHE A 184 -3.85 -5.17 -2.57
N GLU A 185 -3.60 -6.27 -1.91
CA GLU A 185 -4.20 -6.69 -0.65
C GLU A 185 -4.01 -5.66 0.48
N GLY A 186 -2.84 -5.00 0.53
CA GLY A 186 -2.59 -3.91 1.48
C GLY A 186 -3.55 -2.73 1.29
N ARG A 187 -3.87 -2.39 0.03
CA ARG A 187 -4.88 -1.37 -0.27
C ARG A 187 -6.29 -1.83 0.08
N TYR A 188 -6.59 -3.10 -0.12
CA TYR A 188 -7.89 -3.67 0.28
C TYR A 188 -8.08 -3.54 1.78
N THR A 189 -7.09 -3.96 2.57
CA THR A 189 -7.18 -4.08 4.03
C THR A 189 -7.08 -2.73 4.75
N VAL A 190 -6.56 -1.67 4.10
CA VAL A 190 -6.28 -0.38 4.77
C VAL A 190 -7.52 0.24 5.42
N PHE A 191 -8.71 0.06 4.84
CA PHE A 191 -9.94 0.58 5.42
C PHE A 191 -10.32 -0.17 6.70
N ASP A 192 -10.21 -1.49 6.68
CA ASP A 192 -10.45 -2.33 7.86
C ASP A 192 -9.43 -2.04 8.97
N ILE A 193 -8.17 -1.79 8.61
CA ILE A 193 -7.12 -1.35 9.53
C ILE A 193 -7.48 0.00 10.17
N PHE A 194 -7.88 0.98 9.37
CA PHE A 194 -8.21 2.32 9.88
C PHE A 194 -9.51 2.33 10.69
N GLU A 195 -10.46 1.45 10.36
CA GLU A 195 -11.71 1.30 11.13
C GLU A 195 -11.45 0.88 12.59
N ARG A 196 -10.37 0.08 12.83
CA ARG A 196 -9.96 -0.37 14.16
C ARG A 196 -9.12 0.66 14.92
N ALA A 197 -8.80 1.79 14.31
CA ALA A 197 -8.02 2.86 14.93
C ALA A 197 -8.92 4.01 15.38
N GLU A 198 -8.74 4.48 16.61
CA GLU A 198 -9.41 5.70 17.10
C GLU A 198 -8.63 6.95 16.70
N ARG A 199 -7.30 6.87 16.78
CA ARG A 199 -6.38 7.99 16.55
C ARG A 199 -5.28 7.59 15.59
N ILE A 200 -5.09 8.39 14.56
CA ILE A 200 -4.10 8.18 13.51
C ILE A 200 -3.23 9.42 13.41
N SER A 201 -1.92 9.28 13.57
CA SER A 201 -0.97 10.38 13.36
C SER A 201 -0.37 10.32 11.96
N VAL A 202 -0.35 11.45 11.30
CA VAL A 202 0.33 11.67 10.01
C VAL A 202 1.53 12.57 10.27
N LEU A 203 2.72 12.00 10.14
CA LEU A 203 4.00 12.70 10.33
C LEU A 203 4.51 13.23 9.00
N ASP A 204 4.88 14.51 8.97
CA ASP A 204 5.41 15.17 7.78
C ASP A 204 6.93 14.94 7.64
N GLU A 205 7.35 13.67 7.63
CA GLU A 205 8.75 13.28 7.45
C GLU A 205 8.88 12.09 6.49
N VAL A 206 9.96 12.11 5.69
CA VAL A 206 10.32 11.03 4.78
C VAL A 206 11.22 10.05 5.53
N LEU A 207 10.67 8.87 5.87
CA LEU A 207 11.37 7.87 6.68
C LEU A 207 11.42 6.49 5.99
N VAL A 208 10.83 6.36 4.80
CA VAL A 208 10.90 5.14 3.98
C VAL A 208 11.39 5.49 2.59
N ARG A 209 12.22 4.64 2.03
CA ARG A 209 12.67 4.68 0.64
C ARG A 209 12.01 3.56 -0.13
N HIS A 210 11.16 3.96 -1.05
CA HIS A 210 10.43 3.06 -1.91
C HIS A 210 11.13 2.94 -3.26
N ARG A 211 11.49 1.72 -3.64
CA ARG A 211 12.33 1.45 -4.82
C ARG A 211 11.50 1.43 -6.11
N ARG A 212 12.05 2.05 -7.14
CA ARG A 212 11.56 1.87 -8.51
C ARG A 212 12.35 0.74 -9.17
N ARG A 213 11.69 -0.37 -9.48
CA ARG A 213 12.31 -1.45 -10.23
C ARG A 213 11.47 -1.90 -11.41
N GLN A 214 12.14 -2.43 -12.45
CA GLN A 214 11.46 -3.14 -13.52
C GLN A 214 10.89 -4.44 -12.97
N GLY A 215 9.69 -4.83 -13.42
CA GLY A 215 9.03 -6.05 -12.95
C GLY A 215 8.23 -5.89 -11.64
N SER A 216 8.11 -4.69 -11.08
CA SER A 216 7.19 -4.43 -9.97
C SER A 216 5.76 -4.81 -10.36
N ILE A 217 5.06 -5.52 -9.48
CA ILE A 217 3.67 -5.97 -9.65
C ILE A 217 2.75 -4.78 -9.94
N CYS A 218 3.01 -3.63 -9.33
CA CYS A 218 2.23 -2.40 -9.55
C CYS A 218 2.29 -1.88 -10.99
N HIS A 219 3.32 -2.25 -11.75
CA HIS A 219 3.49 -1.86 -13.16
C HIS A 219 3.05 -2.92 -14.15
N SER A 220 2.60 -4.09 -13.68
CA SER A 220 2.04 -5.14 -14.53
C SER A 220 0.59 -4.82 -14.91
N TYR A 221 0.29 -4.90 -16.21
CA TYR A 221 -1.04 -4.71 -16.78
C TYR A 221 -1.63 -6.04 -17.23
N SER A 222 -1.52 -7.10 -16.42
CA SER A 222 -2.27 -8.33 -16.64
C SER A 222 -3.77 -8.10 -16.36
N LEU A 223 -4.64 -8.90 -17.01
CA LEU A 223 -6.08 -8.80 -16.75
C LEU A 223 -6.38 -9.04 -15.26
N LYS A 224 -5.71 -10.01 -14.62
CA LYS A 224 -5.85 -10.26 -13.19
C LYS A 224 -5.55 -9.00 -12.37
N ASN A 225 -4.41 -8.36 -12.57
CA ASN A 225 -4.04 -7.15 -11.81
C ASN A 225 -5.04 -6.01 -11.99
N VAL A 226 -5.60 -5.88 -13.20
CA VAL A 226 -6.64 -4.89 -13.48
C VAL A 226 -7.90 -5.20 -12.71
N LEU A 227 -8.35 -6.46 -12.70
CA LEU A 227 -9.56 -6.89 -12.04
C LEU A 227 -9.43 -6.82 -10.51
N ASP A 228 -8.28 -7.17 -9.96
CA ASP A 228 -8.00 -7.06 -8.53
C ASP A 228 -7.99 -5.59 -8.07
N ARG A 229 -7.38 -4.69 -8.85
CA ARG A 229 -7.43 -3.24 -8.59
C ARG A 229 -8.86 -2.71 -8.60
N GLU A 230 -9.69 -3.21 -9.51
CA GLU A 230 -11.09 -2.86 -9.59
C GLU A 230 -11.86 -3.33 -8.35
N TYR A 231 -11.62 -4.56 -7.93
CA TYR A 231 -12.22 -5.13 -6.72
C TYR A 231 -11.89 -4.32 -5.46
N VAL A 232 -10.62 -3.93 -5.30
CA VAL A 232 -10.18 -3.05 -4.19
C VAL A 232 -10.94 -1.73 -4.20
N GLN A 233 -11.10 -1.11 -5.36
CA GLN A 233 -11.81 0.17 -5.45
C GLN A 233 -13.32 0.02 -5.23
N ASP A 234 -13.92 -1.10 -5.61
CA ASP A 234 -15.33 -1.39 -5.27
C ASP A 234 -15.49 -1.54 -3.76
N HIS A 235 -14.59 -2.28 -3.10
CA HIS A 235 -14.56 -2.39 -1.65
C HIS A 235 -14.51 -1.01 -0.98
N TYR A 236 -13.65 -0.11 -1.44
CA TYR A 236 -13.56 1.27 -0.91
C TYR A 236 -14.88 2.03 -1.03
N VAL A 237 -15.51 2.00 -2.19
CA VAL A 237 -16.78 2.72 -2.40
C VAL A 237 -17.87 2.16 -1.52
N GLU A 238 -17.99 0.83 -1.42
CA GLU A 238 -19.03 0.19 -0.59
C GLU A 238 -18.76 0.44 0.90
N PHE A 239 -17.51 0.34 1.35
CA PHE A 239 -17.12 0.67 2.73
C PHE A 239 -17.52 2.10 3.10
N ILE A 240 -17.16 3.08 2.27
CA ILE A 240 -17.50 4.50 2.49
C ILE A 240 -19.01 4.72 2.49
N LYS A 241 -19.78 4.00 1.66
CA LYS A 241 -21.25 4.09 1.66
C LYS A 241 -21.87 3.54 2.95
N GLN A 242 -21.36 2.40 3.42
CA GLN A 242 -21.83 1.78 4.68
C GLN A 242 -21.60 2.69 5.88
N HIS A 243 -20.52 3.48 5.86
CA HIS A 243 -20.16 4.40 6.94
C HIS A 243 -20.56 5.85 6.64
N ALA A 244 -21.47 6.08 5.69
CA ALA A 244 -21.84 7.42 5.19
C ALA A 244 -22.31 8.39 6.28
N GLU A 245 -22.96 7.87 7.32
CA GLU A 245 -23.48 8.69 8.43
C GLU A 245 -22.38 9.16 9.39
N SER A 246 -21.24 8.44 9.41
CA SER A 246 -20.09 8.79 10.24
C SER A 246 -19.26 9.95 9.69
N PHE A 247 -19.50 10.38 8.44
CA PHE A 247 -18.76 11.45 7.79
C PHE A 247 -19.46 12.80 7.99
N GLU A 248 -18.75 13.77 8.57
CA GLU A 248 -19.19 15.17 8.61
C GLU A 248 -19.34 15.73 7.19
N ASP A 249 -18.39 15.42 6.31
CA ASP A 249 -18.41 15.80 4.90
C ASP A 249 -18.89 14.66 3.99
N ARG A 250 -20.17 14.62 3.70
CA ARG A 250 -20.76 13.65 2.75
C ARG A 250 -20.22 13.76 1.32
N SER A 251 -19.41 14.79 1.00
CA SER A 251 -18.76 14.89 -0.31
C SER A 251 -17.67 13.82 -0.52
N VAL A 252 -17.19 13.17 0.55
CA VAL A 252 -16.25 12.02 0.48
C VAL A 252 -16.80 10.94 -0.44
N ILE A 253 -18.08 10.58 -0.30
CA ILE A 253 -18.72 9.55 -1.16
C ILE A 253 -18.67 9.98 -2.63
N LYS A 254 -18.99 11.24 -2.92
CA LYS A 254 -18.94 11.77 -4.29
C LYS A 254 -17.52 11.73 -4.86
N ARG A 255 -16.51 12.07 -4.04
CA ARG A 255 -15.10 12.02 -4.44
C ARG A 255 -14.66 10.58 -4.73
N MET A 256 -15.03 9.62 -3.88
CA MET A 256 -14.68 8.21 -4.10
C MET A 256 -15.32 7.64 -5.36
N ILE A 257 -16.59 7.90 -5.62
CA ILE A 257 -17.27 7.48 -6.86
C ILE A 257 -16.60 8.10 -8.08
N ARG A 258 -16.24 9.37 -8.00
CA ARG A 258 -15.52 10.08 -9.07
C ARG A 258 -14.15 9.46 -9.31
N LEU A 259 -13.37 9.24 -8.27
CA LEU A 259 -12.05 8.60 -8.33
C LEU A 259 -12.14 7.22 -8.97
N ARG A 260 -13.14 6.42 -8.56
CA ARG A 260 -13.43 5.12 -9.12
C ARG A 260 -13.69 5.16 -10.63
N MET A 261 -14.55 6.07 -11.09
CA MET A 261 -14.88 6.23 -12.51
C MET A 261 -13.66 6.66 -13.32
N ARG A 262 -12.87 7.63 -12.80
CA ARG A 262 -11.62 8.09 -13.42
C ARG A 262 -10.62 6.96 -13.57
N SER A 263 -10.43 6.19 -12.50
CA SER A 263 -9.53 5.04 -12.49
C SER A 263 -9.92 3.98 -13.52
N MET A 264 -11.20 3.64 -13.63
CA MET A 264 -11.67 2.63 -14.58
C MET A 264 -11.45 3.04 -16.04
N VAL A 265 -11.67 4.32 -16.37
CA VAL A 265 -11.36 4.85 -17.70
C VAL A 265 -9.86 4.74 -17.97
N ALA A 266 -9.02 5.19 -17.03
CA ALA A 266 -7.56 5.12 -17.17
C ALA A 266 -7.06 3.70 -17.34
N VAL A 267 -7.58 2.76 -16.54
CA VAL A 267 -7.24 1.34 -16.61
C VAL A 267 -7.60 0.74 -17.97
N TYR A 268 -8.80 1.01 -18.49
CA TYR A 268 -9.18 0.54 -19.82
C TYR A 268 -8.22 1.05 -20.90
N LEU A 269 -7.91 2.34 -20.88
CA LEU A 269 -7.02 2.96 -21.87
C LEU A 269 -5.60 2.41 -21.80
N GLN A 270 -5.07 2.20 -20.57
CA GLN A 270 -3.74 1.64 -20.37
C GLN A 270 -3.68 0.17 -20.79
N TYR A 271 -4.69 -0.62 -20.41
CA TYR A 271 -4.78 -2.03 -20.77
C TYR A 271 -4.84 -2.22 -22.28
N SER A 272 -5.73 -1.52 -22.97
CA SER A 272 -5.89 -1.59 -24.40
C SER A 272 -4.61 -1.21 -25.16
N ARG A 273 -3.84 -0.26 -24.63
CA ARG A 273 -2.55 0.13 -25.21
C ARG A 273 -1.47 -0.94 -25.01
N LYS A 274 -1.42 -1.56 -23.82
CA LYS A 274 -0.39 -2.55 -23.45
C LYS A 274 -0.66 -3.93 -24.01
N ASN A 275 -1.94 -4.27 -24.22
CA ASN A 275 -2.42 -5.56 -24.66
C ASN A 275 -3.37 -5.37 -25.88
N PRO A 276 -2.89 -4.87 -27.02
CA PRO A 276 -3.75 -4.53 -28.14
C PRO A 276 -4.45 -5.75 -28.75
N GLU A 277 -3.85 -6.93 -28.66
CA GLU A 277 -4.38 -8.19 -29.21
C GLU A 277 -5.37 -8.89 -28.26
N ASP A 278 -5.40 -8.54 -26.97
CA ASP A 278 -6.32 -9.13 -26.01
C ASP A 278 -7.69 -8.42 -26.04
N THR A 279 -8.44 -8.69 -27.10
CA THR A 279 -9.79 -8.15 -27.29
C THR A 279 -10.79 -8.65 -26.26
N ALA A 280 -10.60 -9.86 -25.72
CA ALA A 280 -11.45 -10.43 -24.67
C ALA A 280 -11.29 -9.68 -23.34
N GLY A 281 -10.06 -9.46 -22.90
CA GLY A 281 -9.76 -8.67 -21.69
C GLY A 281 -10.22 -7.23 -21.81
N GLN A 282 -9.99 -6.58 -22.97
CA GLN A 282 -10.52 -5.24 -23.25
C GLN A 282 -12.05 -5.19 -23.14
N SER A 283 -12.74 -6.19 -23.70
CA SER A 283 -14.21 -6.29 -23.64
C SER A 283 -14.71 -6.48 -22.23
N GLU A 284 -14.03 -7.29 -21.40
CA GLU A 284 -14.39 -7.50 -20.01
C GLU A 284 -14.23 -6.21 -19.18
N ILE A 285 -13.11 -5.50 -19.31
CA ILE A 285 -12.90 -4.23 -18.59
C ILE A 285 -13.94 -3.19 -19.03
N ARG A 286 -14.23 -3.12 -20.32
CA ARG A 286 -15.27 -2.23 -20.86
C ARG A 286 -16.66 -2.59 -20.30
N ARG A 287 -17.01 -3.86 -20.24
CA ARG A 287 -18.28 -4.33 -19.67
C ARG A 287 -18.45 -3.87 -18.23
N ARG A 288 -17.40 -3.98 -17.41
CA ARG A 288 -17.37 -3.53 -16.00
C ARG A 288 -17.49 -2.00 -15.89
N LEU A 289 -16.80 -1.24 -16.73
CA LEU A 289 -16.94 0.22 -16.78
C LEU A 289 -18.38 0.65 -17.10
N LEU A 290 -19.05 -0.03 -18.04
CA LEU A 290 -20.44 0.23 -18.37
C LEU A 290 -21.39 -0.13 -17.22
N ALA A 291 -21.13 -1.25 -16.52
CA ALA A 291 -21.88 -1.64 -15.33
C ALA A 291 -21.69 -0.65 -14.18
N LEU A 292 -20.47 -0.16 -13.95
CA LEU A 292 -20.17 0.87 -12.95
C LEU A 292 -21.00 2.14 -13.22
N LYS A 293 -21.05 2.60 -14.47
CA LYS A 293 -21.89 3.76 -14.84
C LYS A 293 -23.37 3.51 -14.57
N LYS A 294 -23.87 2.29 -14.83
CA LYS A 294 -25.28 1.94 -14.56
C LYS A 294 -25.57 2.00 -13.05
N ARG A 295 -24.63 1.54 -12.22
CA ARG A 295 -24.75 1.52 -10.75
C ARG A 295 -24.61 2.92 -10.13
N GLU A 296 -23.58 3.68 -10.51
CA GLU A 296 -23.18 4.92 -9.84
C GLU A 296 -23.62 6.19 -10.59
N GLY A 297 -23.89 6.08 -11.89
CA GLY A 297 -24.15 7.23 -12.77
C GLY A 297 -22.89 8.02 -13.10
N LEU A 298 -23.07 9.13 -13.80
CA LEU A 298 -21.99 10.09 -14.12
C LEU A 298 -22.21 11.45 -13.47
N ARG A 299 -23.14 11.55 -12.51
CA ARG A 299 -23.54 12.83 -11.91
C ARG A 299 -22.40 13.54 -11.19
N TYR A 300 -21.42 12.78 -10.70
CA TYR A 300 -20.26 13.33 -9.97
C TYR A 300 -19.02 13.51 -10.86
N SER A 301 -19.08 13.04 -12.10
CA SER A 301 -17.96 13.13 -13.03
C SER A 301 -17.88 14.49 -13.71
N SER A 302 -16.66 14.99 -13.91
CA SER A 302 -16.40 16.18 -14.71
C SER A 302 -16.75 15.94 -16.19
N LEU A 303 -16.85 17.01 -16.99
CA LEU A 303 -17.08 16.90 -18.44
C LEU A 303 -16.02 16.03 -19.13
N MET A 304 -14.77 16.15 -18.69
CA MET A 304 -13.63 15.40 -19.24
C MET A 304 -13.71 13.90 -18.88
N GLU A 305 -14.08 13.56 -17.65
CA GLU A 305 -14.28 12.15 -17.22
C GLU A 305 -15.48 11.53 -17.97
N ARG A 306 -16.53 12.31 -18.18
CA ARG A 306 -17.67 11.90 -19.03
C ARG A 306 -17.22 11.67 -20.47
N GLY A 307 -16.39 12.57 -21.03
CA GLY A 307 -15.79 12.41 -22.35
C GLY A 307 -14.97 11.12 -22.47
N GLY A 308 -14.13 10.82 -21.49
CA GLY A 308 -13.38 9.56 -21.42
C GLY A 308 -14.29 8.34 -21.41
N TYR A 309 -15.34 8.33 -20.56
CA TYR A 309 -16.33 7.26 -20.52
C TYR A 309 -17.04 7.07 -21.86
N TYR A 310 -17.53 8.15 -22.48
CA TYR A 310 -18.23 8.05 -23.76
C TYR A 310 -17.28 7.66 -24.89
N GLY A 311 -16.02 8.08 -24.86
CA GLY A 311 -14.98 7.62 -25.77
C GLY A 311 -14.82 6.09 -25.72
N VAL A 312 -14.66 5.52 -24.53
CA VAL A 312 -14.58 4.06 -24.34
C VAL A 312 -15.88 3.36 -24.77
N ARG A 313 -17.04 3.98 -24.54
CA ARG A 313 -18.32 3.40 -24.89
C ARG A 313 -18.54 3.33 -26.41
N PHE A 314 -18.26 4.39 -27.12
CA PHE A 314 -18.64 4.52 -28.54
C PHE A 314 -17.47 4.30 -29.51
N PHE A 315 -16.22 4.54 -29.07
CA PHE A 315 -15.02 4.45 -29.90
C PHE A 315 -13.90 3.66 -29.23
N PRO A 316 -14.14 2.39 -28.85
CA PRO A 316 -13.17 1.62 -28.06
C PRO A 316 -11.81 1.46 -28.76
N GLY A 317 -11.78 1.27 -30.08
CA GLY A 317 -10.54 1.14 -30.86
C GLY A 317 -9.75 2.44 -31.05
N GLY A 318 -10.42 3.60 -30.97
CA GLY A 318 -9.77 4.92 -31.10
C GLY A 318 -9.21 5.49 -29.80
N THR A 319 -9.71 5.01 -28.65
CA THR A 319 -9.42 5.58 -27.33
C THR A 319 -7.99 5.32 -26.86
N ALA A 320 -7.33 4.22 -27.30
CA ALA A 320 -5.93 3.96 -27.00
C ALA A 320 -5.00 5.09 -27.47
N ARG A 321 -5.34 5.75 -28.60
CA ARG A 321 -4.61 6.93 -29.12
C ARG A 321 -4.83 8.18 -28.25
N LEU A 322 -5.96 8.25 -27.54
CA LEU A 322 -6.29 9.37 -26.65
C LEU A 322 -5.64 9.24 -25.26
N TYR A 323 -5.02 8.10 -24.95
CA TYR A 323 -4.37 7.90 -23.64
C TYR A 323 -3.30 8.95 -23.33
N GLY A 324 -2.50 9.36 -24.29
CA GLY A 324 -1.50 10.41 -24.11
C GLY A 324 -2.10 11.77 -23.72
N VAL A 325 -3.26 12.09 -24.27
CA VAL A 325 -4.03 13.29 -23.94
C VAL A 325 -4.64 13.12 -22.54
N TYR A 326 -5.26 11.98 -22.27
CA TYR A 326 -5.86 11.66 -20.96
C TYR A 326 -4.80 11.72 -19.85
N LYS A 327 -3.62 11.13 -20.04
CA LYS A 327 -2.52 11.17 -19.09
C LYS A 327 -2.07 12.59 -18.76
N ARG A 328 -1.89 13.47 -19.77
CA ARG A 328 -1.50 14.88 -19.54
C ARG A 328 -2.52 15.68 -18.76
N LEU A 329 -3.77 15.29 -18.81
CA LEU A 329 -4.89 16.01 -18.17
C LEU A 329 -5.17 15.51 -16.73
N PHE A 330 -4.64 14.34 -16.35
CA PHE A 330 -4.90 13.70 -15.05
C PHE A 330 -3.63 13.25 -14.31
N SER A 331 -2.42 13.49 -14.87
CA SER A 331 -1.15 13.31 -14.17
C SER A 331 -0.74 14.66 -13.58
N GLU A 332 -1.22 14.93 -12.39
CA GLU A 332 -0.55 15.78 -11.41
C GLU A 332 0.06 14.93 -10.33
#